data_414d429afaa06f8774d032b9359a42ab
#
_entry.id   414d429afaa06f8774d032b9359a42ab
#
_cell.length_a   1.000
_cell.length_b   1.000
_cell.length_c   1.000
_cell.angle_alpha   90.00
_cell.angle_beta   90.00
_cell.angle_gamma   90.00
#
_symmetry.space_group_name_H-M   'P 1'
#
loop_
_entity.id
_entity.type
_entity.pdbx_description
1 polymer ?
#
loop_
_entity_poly.entity_id
_entity_poly.type
_entity_poly.pdbx_seq_one_letter_code
_entity_poly.pdbx_strand_id
1 'polypeptide(L)'
;MPLDRIVTFLLTKNPEASLRFYRDTLGFNFLRDDGFALVFDAHGTMLRISKMPEFTPPRNTVLGWEVKDIGATVGEFTRKGVVFERYPNMGQDDDGIATFPTGDKVAWFKDPDGNVLSFSQHASA
;
A
#
# COMPACT_ATOMS: atom_id res chain seq x y z
N MET A 1 12.37 23.40 -12.17
CA MET A 1 12.69 21.98 -12.07
C MET A 1 12.08 21.24 -13.25
N PRO A 2 12.88 20.43 -13.96
CA PRO A 2 12.32 19.64 -15.06
C PRO A 2 11.49 18.43 -14.58
N LEU A 3 11.56 18.10 -13.29
CA LEU A 3 10.78 17.00 -12.72
C LEU A 3 9.53 17.56 -12.06
N ASP A 4 8.36 17.25 -12.63
CA ASP A 4 7.11 17.83 -12.17
C ASP A 4 6.45 17.05 -11.04
N ARG A 5 6.28 15.75 -11.22
CA ARG A 5 5.56 14.92 -10.24
C ARG A 5 6.13 13.52 -10.18
N ILE A 6 5.96 12.92 -9.01
CA ILE A 6 6.29 11.50 -8.82
C ILE A 6 5.21 10.65 -9.46
N VAL A 7 5.62 9.62 -10.17
CA VAL A 7 4.73 8.56 -10.65
C VAL A 7 5.19 7.27 -9.97
N THR A 8 4.25 6.54 -9.38
CA THR A 8 4.55 5.29 -8.71
C THR A 8 4.05 4.12 -9.53
N PHE A 9 4.72 2.97 -9.41
CA PHE A 9 4.44 1.80 -10.24
C PHE A 9 4.32 0.55 -9.38
N LEU A 10 3.33 -0.27 -9.72
CA LEU A 10 3.19 -1.63 -9.21
C LEU A 10 2.90 -2.55 -10.39
N LEU A 11 2.95 -3.85 -10.15
CA LEU A 11 2.60 -4.85 -11.15
C LEU A 11 1.40 -5.66 -10.66
N THR A 12 0.56 -6.10 -11.58
CA THR A 12 -0.55 -6.99 -11.27
C THR A 12 -0.70 -8.07 -12.34
N LYS A 13 -0.94 -9.29 -11.91
CA LYS A 13 -1.38 -10.37 -12.80
C LYS A 13 -2.87 -10.65 -12.66
N ASN A 14 -3.56 -9.94 -11.76
CA ASN A 14 -4.99 -10.06 -11.53
C ASN A 14 -5.64 -8.67 -11.55
N PRO A 15 -5.80 -8.07 -12.76
CA PRO A 15 -6.27 -6.68 -12.86
C PRO A 15 -7.61 -6.41 -12.17
N GLU A 16 -8.56 -7.34 -12.27
CA GLU A 16 -9.88 -7.12 -11.65
C GLU A 16 -9.80 -7.08 -10.12
N ALA A 17 -9.05 -8.01 -9.52
CA ALA A 17 -8.86 -8.02 -8.07
C ALA A 17 -8.08 -6.80 -7.61
N SER A 18 -7.07 -6.39 -8.38
CA SER A 18 -6.28 -5.21 -8.10
C SER A 18 -7.12 -3.95 -8.16
N LEU A 19 -7.97 -3.83 -9.19
CA LEU A 19 -8.88 -2.69 -9.32
C LEU A 19 -9.79 -2.56 -8.09
N ARG A 20 -10.43 -3.66 -7.69
CA ARG A 20 -11.31 -3.64 -6.51
C ARG A 20 -10.56 -3.27 -5.24
N PHE A 21 -9.36 -3.79 -5.07
CA PHE A 21 -8.58 -3.52 -3.86
C PHE A 21 -8.20 -2.04 -3.76
N TYR A 22 -7.63 -1.48 -4.81
CA TYR A 22 -7.16 -0.10 -4.78
C TYR A 22 -8.29 0.92 -4.82
N ARG A 23 -9.35 0.62 -5.55
CA ARG A 23 -10.52 1.50 -5.62
C ARG A 23 -11.41 1.38 -4.38
N ASP A 24 -11.80 0.16 -4.02
CA ASP A 24 -12.86 -0.06 -3.02
C ASP A 24 -12.29 -0.21 -1.61
N THR A 25 -11.19 -0.92 -1.44
CA THR A 25 -10.59 -1.12 -0.11
C THR A 25 -9.74 0.07 0.29
N LEU A 26 -8.80 0.51 -0.56
CA LEU A 26 -7.95 1.65 -0.24
C LEU A 26 -8.59 3.00 -0.54
N GLY A 27 -9.60 3.03 -1.38
CA GLY A 27 -10.36 4.26 -1.64
C GLY A 27 -9.71 5.23 -2.59
N PHE A 28 -8.80 4.76 -3.47
CA PHE A 28 -8.17 5.64 -4.45
C PHE A 28 -9.08 5.88 -5.65
N ASN A 29 -8.90 7.03 -6.27
CA ASN A 29 -9.71 7.41 -7.42
C ASN A 29 -9.19 6.70 -8.68
N PHE A 30 -10.01 5.80 -9.23
CA PHE A 30 -9.66 5.11 -10.47
C PHE A 30 -9.90 6.06 -11.64
N LEU A 31 -8.85 6.32 -12.42
CA LEU A 31 -8.94 7.25 -13.54
C LEU A 31 -9.25 6.53 -14.86
N ARG A 32 -8.53 5.46 -15.16
CA ARG A 32 -8.73 4.72 -16.41
C ARG A 32 -7.89 3.44 -16.46
N ASP A 33 -8.28 2.56 -17.36
CA ASP A 33 -7.48 1.44 -17.82
C ASP A 33 -7.00 1.80 -19.22
N ASP A 34 -5.70 2.00 -19.41
CA ASP A 34 -5.16 2.41 -20.70
C ASP A 34 -4.73 1.21 -21.58
N GLY A 35 -5.10 0.00 -21.18
CA GLY A 35 -4.74 -1.23 -21.89
C GLY A 35 -3.44 -1.85 -21.39
N PHE A 36 -2.57 -1.06 -20.78
CA PHE A 36 -1.29 -1.51 -20.23
C PHE A 36 -1.28 -1.48 -18.72
N ALA A 37 -2.01 -0.55 -18.12
CA ALA A 37 -2.03 -0.36 -16.68
C ALA A 37 -3.38 0.16 -16.21
N LEU A 38 -3.68 -0.12 -14.94
CA LEU A 38 -4.73 0.58 -14.20
C LEU A 38 -4.12 1.85 -13.65
N VAL A 39 -4.75 2.98 -13.91
CA VAL A 39 -4.24 4.29 -13.50
C VAL A 39 -5.12 4.87 -12.41
N PHE A 40 -4.50 5.20 -11.28
CA PHE A 40 -5.18 5.77 -10.12
C PHE A 40 -4.58 7.12 -9.75
N ASP A 41 -5.41 7.98 -9.17
CA ASP A 41 -4.95 9.12 -8.40
C ASP A 41 -4.97 8.70 -6.92
N ALA A 42 -3.78 8.56 -6.34
CA ALA A 42 -3.60 8.18 -4.95
C ALA A 42 -3.30 9.44 -4.13
N HIS A 43 -4.33 10.24 -3.90
CA HIS A 43 -4.26 11.51 -3.16
C HIS A 43 -3.23 12.48 -3.74
N GLY A 44 -3.29 12.67 -5.05
CA GLY A 44 -2.41 13.62 -5.76
C GLY A 44 -1.19 12.99 -6.40
N THR A 45 -0.93 11.73 -6.15
CA THR A 45 0.19 11.00 -6.78
C THR A 45 -0.36 9.97 -7.75
N MET A 46 0.15 9.96 -8.97
CA MET A 46 -0.26 8.95 -9.94
C MET A 46 0.28 7.58 -9.55
N LEU A 47 -0.60 6.60 -9.50
CA LEU A 47 -0.23 5.20 -9.30
C LEU A 47 -0.61 4.43 -10.56
N ARG A 48 0.40 3.81 -11.20
CA ARG A 48 0.19 2.97 -12.36
C ARG A 48 0.43 1.53 -11.96
N ILE A 49 -0.59 0.70 -12.13
CA ILE A 49 -0.49 -0.73 -11.84
C ILE A 49 -0.45 -1.45 -13.19
N SER A 50 0.75 -1.81 -13.62
CA SER A 50 0.97 -2.40 -14.93
C SER A 50 0.55 -3.85 -14.97
N LYS A 51 -0.12 -4.25 -16.04
CA LYS A 51 -0.59 -5.61 -16.22
C LYS A 51 0.56 -6.49 -16.70
N MET A 52 0.87 -7.52 -15.94
CA MET A 52 1.92 -8.48 -16.28
C MET A 52 1.33 -9.88 -16.15
N PRO A 53 1.48 -10.74 -17.18
CA PRO A 53 0.94 -12.11 -17.08
C PRO A 53 1.60 -12.92 -15.97
N GLU A 54 2.88 -12.65 -15.71
CA GLU A 54 3.62 -13.34 -14.65
C GLU A 54 4.62 -12.38 -14.01
N PHE A 55 4.74 -12.42 -12.68
CA PHE A 55 5.81 -11.78 -11.94
C PHE A 55 5.84 -12.33 -10.52
N THR A 56 6.98 -12.17 -9.84
CA THR A 56 7.11 -12.50 -8.44
C THR A 56 7.25 -11.20 -7.67
N PRO A 57 6.31 -10.88 -6.76
CA PRO A 57 6.40 -9.63 -6.01
C PRO A 57 7.62 -9.60 -5.10
N PRO A 58 8.28 -8.44 -4.95
CA PRO A 58 9.38 -8.31 -4.00
C PRO A 58 8.91 -8.58 -2.56
N ARG A 59 9.83 -9.00 -1.71
CA ARG A 59 9.53 -9.26 -0.30
C ARG A 59 9.53 -8.00 0.55
N ASN A 60 10.17 -6.94 0.07
CA ASN A 60 10.20 -5.65 0.77
C ASN A 60 9.02 -4.79 0.39
N THR A 61 8.76 -3.78 1.21
CA THR A 61 7.72 -2.79 0.94
C THR A 61 8.03 -2.04 -0.35
N VAL A 62 7.04 -1.97 -1.24
CA VAL A 62 7.18 -1.29 -2.53
C VAL A 62 6.40 0.02 -2.58
N LEU A 63 5.41 0.19 -1.71
CA LEU A 63 4.60 1.39 -1.67
C LEU A 63 4.02 1.55 -0.27
N GLY A 64 4.01 2.77 0.24
CA GLY A 64 3.46 3.02 1.56
C GLY A 64 2.81 4.38 1.66
N TRP A 65 1.99 4.55 2.68
CA TRP A 65 1.30 5.80 2.96
C TRP A 65 1.59 6.24 4.39
N GLU A 66 1.88 7.52 4.55
CA GLU A 66 1.96 8.12 5.87
C GLU A 66 0.56 8.37 6.38
N VAL A 67 0.31 8.07 7.66
CA VAL A 67 -0.97 8.28 8.31
C VAL A 67 -0.76 9.04 9.62
N LYS A 68 -1.79 9.75 10.08
CA LYS A 68 -1.70 10.55 11.30
C LYS A 68 -1.90 9.70 12.55
N ASP A 69 -2.73 8.69 12.49
CA ASP A 69 -3.06 7.79 13.59
C ASP A 69 -3.09 6.36 13.08
N ILE A 70 -1.97 5.68 13.21
CA ILE A 70 -1.83 4.33 12.64
C ILE A 70 -2.73 3.32 13.34
N GLY A 71 -2.96 3.46 14.64
CA GLY A 71 -3.87 2.57 15.36
C GLY A 71 -5.27 2.63 14.80
N ALA A 72 -5.80 3.85 14.60
CA ALA A 72 -7.13 4.04 14.02
C ALA A 72 -7.18 3.54 12.58
N THR A 73 -6.13 3.80 11.80
CA THR A 73 -6.06 3.36 10.40
C THR A 73 -6.04 1.84 10.27
N VAL A 74 -5.19 1.18 11.06
CA VAL A 74 -5.14 -0.29 11.07
C VAL A 74 -6.49 -0.88 11.46
N GLY A 75 -7.14 -0.30 12.48
CA GLY A 75 -8.47 -0.75 12.90
C GLY A 75 -9.50 -0.62 11.78
N GLU A 76 -9.50 0.49 11.07
CA GLU A 76 -10.41 0.72 9.95
C GLU A 76 -10.21 -0.31 8.84
N PHE A 77 -8.96 -0.53 8.42
CA PHE A 77 -8.68 -1.45 7.32
C PHE A 77 -8.82 -2.91 7.72
N THR A 78 -8.58 -3.24 8.99
CA THR A 78 -8.89 -4.57 9.50
C THR A 78 -10.40 -4.86 9.35
N ARG A 79 -11.25 -3.89 9.65
CA ARG A 79 -12.70 -4.02 9.47
C ARG A 79 -13.10 -4.18 8.01
N LYS A 80 -12.29 -3.67 7.09
CA LYS A 80 -12.52 -3.84 5.65
C LYS A 80 -11.97 -5.15 5.10
N GLY A 81 -11.38 -5.99 5.95
CA GLY A 81 -10.87 -7.30 5.56
C GLY A 81 -9.38 -7.35 5.27
N VAL A 82 -8.65 -6.27 5.49
CA VAL A 82 -7.19 -6.28 5.32
C VAL A 82 -6.55 -7.05 6.47
N VAL A 83 -5.64 -7.97 6.13
CA VAL A 83 -4.89 -8.76 7.12
C VAL A 83 -3.48 -8.18 7.18
N PHE A 84 -3.10 -7.70 8.37
CA PHE A 84 -1.77 -7.13 8.56
C PHE A 84 -0.76 -8.24 8.81
N GLU A 85 0.39 -8.13 8.14
CA GLU A 85 1.43 -9.15 8.15
C GLU A 85 2.21 -9.14 9.45
N ARG A 86 2.70 -10.31 9.83
CA ARG A 86 3.55 -10.48 11.00
C ARG A 86 4.92 -10.96 10.56
N TYR A 87 5.95 -10.31 11.08
CA TYR A 87 7.33 -10.68 10.78
C TYR A 87 8.08 -10.99 12.08
N PRO A 88 8.93 -12.02 12.07
CA PRO A 88 9.71 -12.33 13.27
C PRO A 88 10.64 -11.18 13.64
N ASN A 89 10.80 -10.97 14.95
CA ASN A 89 11.73 -9.99 15.52
C ASN A 89 11.42 -8.52 15.23
N MET A 90 10.18 -8.22 14.84
CA MET A 90 9.77 -6.84 14.59
C MET A 90 9.07 -6.18 15.79
N GLY A 91 8.78 -6.96 16.84
CA GLY A 91 8.16 -6.39 18.05
C GLY A 91 6.77 -5.83 17.82
N GLN A 92 6.00 -6.46 16.94
CA GLN A 92 4.67 -5.98 16.59
C GLN A 92 3.67 -6.23 17.72
N ASP A 93 2.79 -5.26 17.93
CA ASP A 93 1.69 -5.41 18.89
C ASP A 93 0.58 -6.33 18.35
N ASP A 94 -0.53 -6.43 19.09
CA ASP A 94 -1.63 -7.31 18.69
C ASP A 94 -2.29 -6.90 17.38
N ASP A 95 -2.18 -5.64 17.01
CA ASP A 95 -2.73 -5.10 15.76
C ASP A 95 -1.75 -5.22 14.58
N GLY A 96 -0.53 -5.68 14.83
CA GLY A 96 0.48 -5.80 13.80
C GLY A 96 1.38 -4.57 13.64
N ILE A 97 1.29 -3.62 14.57
CA ILE A 97 2.05 -2.37 14.49
C ILE A 97 3.40 -2.54 15.16
N ALA A 98 4.48 -2.27 14.41
CA ALA A 98 5.85 -2.22 14.94
C ALA A 98 6.20 -0.79 15.29
N THR A 99 6.86 -0.60 16.45
CA THR A 99 7.37 0.69 16.86
C THR A 99 8.90 0.62 16.87
N PHE A 100 9.53 1.53 16.14
CA PHE A 100 10.99 1.59 16.05
C PHE A 100 11.57 2.52 17.11
N PRO A 101 12.90 2.44 17.37
CA PRO A 101 13.53 3.29 18.37
C PRO A 101 13.37 4.78 18.12
N THR A 102 13.16 5.20 16.87
CA THR A 102 12.87 6.59 16.52
C THR A 102 11.49 7.05 16.97
N GLY A 103 10.63 6.12 17.37
CA GLY A 103 9.21 6.38 17.65
C GLY A 103 8.31 6.23 16.43
N ASP A 104 8.88 6.00 15.27
CA ASP A 104 8.10 5.74 14.06
C ASP A 104 7.39 4.38 14.17
N LYS A 105 6.18 4.32 13.62
CA LYS A 105 5.36 3.11 13.66
C LYS A 105 5.01 2.68 12.26
N VAL A 106 4.99 1.37 12.02
CA VAL A 106 4.71 0.80 10.70
C VAL A 106 3.83 -0.42 10.84
N ALA A 107 2.90 -0.59 9.90
CA ALA A 107 2.12 -1.81 9.74
C ALA A 107 2.15 -2.21 8.27
N TRP A 108 2.34 -3.51 8.01
CA TRP A 108 2.49 -4.05 6.66
C TRP A 108 1.30 -4.89 6.27
N PHE A 109 0.95 -4.82 5.00
CA PHE A 109 -0.11 -5.68 4.44
C PHE A 109 0.22 -5.96 2.97
N LYS A 110 -0.55 -6.83 2.35
CA LYS A 110 -0.33 -7.20 0.96
C LYS A 110 -1.54 -6.87 0.11
N ASP A 111 -1.28 -6.50 -1.14
CA ASP A 111 -2.34 -6.40 -2.12
C ASP A 111 -2.68 -7.80 -2.67
N PRO A 112 -3.69 -7.95 -3.56
CA PRO A 112 -4.08 -9.26 -4.07
C PRO A 112 -2.98 -10.03 -4.81
N ASP A 113 -1.96 -9.33 -5.33
CA ASP A 113 -0.84 -9.96 -6.03
C ASP A 113 0.31 -10.32 -5.10
N GLY A 114 0.23 -9.93 -3.84
CA GLY A 114 1.31 -10.15 -2.88
C GLY A 114 2.32 -9.02 -2.81
N ASN A 115 2.08 -7.88 -3.46
CA ASN A 115 2.92 -6.71 -3.28
C ASN A 115 2.82 -6.24 -1.83
N VAL A 116 3.96 -5.97 -1.19
CA VAL A 116 4.00 -5.56 0.21
C VAL A 116 3.81 -4.05 0.29
N LEU A 117 2.79 -3.66 1.03
CA LEU A 117 2.42 -2.26 1.24
C LEU A 117 2.54 -1.92 2.73
N SER A 118 2.59 -0.64 3.07
CA SER A 118 2.66 -0.24 4.47
C SER A 118 1.89 1.04 4.75
N PHE A 119 1.45 1.14 6.02
CA PHE A 119 1.09 2.40 6.62
C PHE A 119 2.20 2.78 7.61
N SER A 120 2.57 4.05 7.68
CA SER A 120 3.57 4.51 8.62
C SER A 120 3.13 5.81 9.28
N GLN A 121 3.48 5.94 10.57
CA GLN A 121 3.26 7.14 11.34
C GLN A 121 4.62 7.59 11.86
N HIS A 122 5.01 8.81 11.51
CA HIS A 122 6.33 9.30 11.84
C HIS A 122 6.29 10.16 13.09
N ALA A 123 7.23 9.91 14.00
CA ALA A 123 7.23 10.57 15.32
C ALA A 123 7.54 12.07 15.23
N SER A 124 8.34 12.46 14.24
CA SER A 124 8.65 13.86 14.00
C SER A 124 8.70 14.15 12.52
N ALA A 125 8.17 15.29 12.15
CA ALA A 125 8.14 15.72 10.76
C ALA A 125 9.42 16.48 10.41
#